data_987c84b0d0b4823428da77a2ed14b3e2
#
_entry.id   987c84b0d0b4823428da77a2ed14b3e2
#
_cell.length_a   1.000
_cell.length_b   1.000
_cell.length_c   1.000
_cell.angle_alpha   90.00
_cell.angle_beta   90.00
_cell.angle_gamma   90.00
#
_symmetry.space_group_name_H-M   'P 1'
#
loop_
_entity.id
_entity.type
_entity.pdbx_description
1 polymer ?
#
loop_
_entity_poly.entity_id
_entity_poly.type
_entity_poly.pdbx_seq_one_letter_code
_entity_poly.pdbx_strand_id
1 'polypeptide(L)'
;MTESPEALLKGKNRPFTGSEFIESLRDGREVYIYGDRVGDVTKHPAFRNAAVSVARLYDALHDPKSKDVLTAETDTGSDGYTHKFFKVARSREDVVAQRDAIAAWARISYGWMGRSPDYKAAFLNTLGANAEFYGKFADNARAWHRKGQEAVLYLNHALINPPIDRNKPPEQVKDVYITIQKETDAGIYVSGAKVVATNSALTHYNFLGQNMGQEITDPSMVVMFIAPMNTPGIKLICRPSYEFAAAAAGSPWDYPLTSRFDENDAIFVFDNAFIPWENVLIHRDIDRLKSFYPRSGFFQGFTLQGCTRLAVKLDFIAGLLYKAASATGVDAFRGVQAQIGEVIGWRNLFWSLTDAMAYNPEPWVNGAVLPNSRASSSYRLFMTEAYPAVRAIVEKVIASGLIYLPSNVRDFKNPDIDKYLAKYVRGSNGIDYKQRIKTMKLLWDAVGTEFGARHELYEMNYSGSHELVRIFPLHLAQGSGALKDMVELADQCMADYDEDGWRCSDYQDGSDISVLGRLSP
;
A
#
# COMPACT_ATOMS: atom_id res chain seq x y z
N MET A 1 31.75 4.45 10.20
CA MET A 1 30.45 3.78 10.03
C MET A 1 29.44 4.68 10.71
N THR A 2 28.44 5.14 9.99
CA THR A 2 27.31 5.87 10.59
C THR A 2 26.56 4.90 11.50
N GLU A 3 26.16 5.35 12.69
CA GLU A 3 25.43 4.52 13.64
C GLU A 3 24.09 4.07 13.03
N SER A 4 23.66 2.84 13.36
CA SER A 4 22.34 2.36 12.93
C SER A 4 21.23 3.16 13.64
N PRO A 5 20.04 3.30 13.04
CA PRO A 5 18.93 4.03 13.69
C PRO A 5 18.56 3.45 15.04
N GLU A 6 18.70 2.12 15.23
CA GLU A 6 18.43 1.42 16.50
C GLU A 6 19.35 1.86 17.65
N ALA A 7 20.49 2.48 17.34
CA ALA A 7 21.39 2.99 18.39
C ALA A 7 20.69 4.02 19.30
N LEU A 8 19.71 4.77 18.78
CA LEU A 8 18.87 5.70 19.55
C LEU A 8 17.97 5.00 20.58
N LEU A 9 17.75 3.70 20.40
CA LEU A 9 16.92 2.86 21.30
C LEU A 9 17.74 2.05 22.31
N LYS A 10 19.06 2.22 22.36
CA LYS A 10 19.92 1.48 23.27
C LYS A 10 19.44 1.61 24.72
N GLY A 11 19.13 0.47 25.36
CA GLY A 11 18.60 0.40 26.72
C GLY A 11 17.10 0.77 26.85
N LYS A 12 16.36 0.84 25.74
CA LYS A 12 14.92 1.12 25.72
C LYS A 12 14.16 -0.06 25.14
N ASN A 13 13.27 -0.66 25.90
CA ASN A 13 12.44 -1.79 25.44
C ASN A 13 11.11 -1.27 24.84
N ARG A 14 11.17 -0.42 23.83
CA ARG A 14 10.02 0.19 23.17
C ARG A 14 10.34 0.67 21.76
N PRO A 15 9.33 0.88 20.91
CA PRO A 15 9.50 1.52 19.60
C PRO A 15 10.04 2.95 19.68
N PHE A 16 10.47 3.50 18.55
CA PHE A 16 10.79 4.93 18.41
C PHE A 16 9.61 5.80 18.86
N THR A 17 9.91 6.93 19.48
CA THR A 17 9.00 8.08 19.52
C THR A 17 9.07 8.85 18.21
N GLY A 18 8.12 9.75 17.96
CA GLY A 18 8.18 10.59 16.76
C GLY A 18 9.44 11.47 16.70
N SER A 19 9.90 11.98 17.83
CA SER A 19 11.15 12.75 17.87
C SER A 19 12.39 11.91 17.60
N GLU A 20 12.46 10.69 18.12
CA GLU A 20 13.55 9.76 17.83
C GLU A 20 13.53 9.29 16.37
N PHE A 21 12.34 9.09 15.80
CA PHE A 21 12.22 8.83 14.36
C PHE A 21 12.78 9.99 13.53
N ILE A 22 12.40 11.22 13.81
CA ILE A 22 12.94 12.41 13.11
C ILE A 22 14.46 12.47 13.24
N GLU A 23 15.01 12.23 14.44
CA GLU A 23 16.46 12.23 14.66
C GLU A 23 17.18 11.13 13.86
N SER A 24 16.59 9.93 13.78
CA SER A 24 17.16 8.79 13.05
C SER A 24 17.32 9.02 11.54
N LEU A 25 16.59 10.00 10.98
CA LEU A 25 16.69 10.35 9.56
C LEU A 25 17.88 11.29 9.23
N ARG A 26 18.58 11.81 10.26
CA ARG A 26 19.74 12.70 10.12
C ARG A 26 21.03 11.89 9.99
N ASP A 27 21.05 10.96 9.08
CA ASP A 27 22.09 9.94 8.92
C ASP A 27 23.04 10.16 7.74
N GLY A 28 22.90 11.30 7.04
CA GLY A 28 23.77 11.67 5.91
C GLY A 28 23.41 11.02 4.59
N ARG A 29 22.20 10.38 4.48
CA ARG A 29 21.70 9.77 3.24
C ARG A 29 21.79 10.70 2.03
N GLU A 30 21.98 10.13 0.85
CA GLU A 30 22.08 10.88 -0.40
C GLU A 30 20.73 10.95 -1.12
N VAL A 31 20.04 12.07 -0.95
CA VAL A 31 18.74 12.36 -1.59
C VAL A 31 18.91 13.58 -2.50
N TYR A 32 18.42 13.49 -3.74
CA TYR A 32 18.47 14.55 -4.74
C TYR A 32 17.06 14.91 -5.19
N ILE A 33 16.77 16.21 -5.24
CA ILE A 33 15.52 16.76 -5.77
C ILE A 33 15.79 18.14 -6.40
N TYR A 34 15.15 18.43 -7.51
CA TYR A 34 15.34 19.69 -8.27
C TYR A 34 16.80 19.99 -8.68
N GLY A 35 17.61 18.95 -8.84
CA GLY A 35 19.04 19.07 -9.20
C GLY A 35 19.97 19.18 -8.00
N ASP A 36 19.47 19.44 -6.80
CA ASP A 36 20.25 19.66 -5.60
C ASP A 36 20.26 18.45 -4.66
N ARG A 37 21.37 18.29 -3.92
CA ARG A 37 21.45 17.34 -2.81
C ARG A 37 20.72 17.90 -1.58
N VAL A 38 19.83 17.12 -1.01
CA VAL A 38 19.14 17.45 0.24
C VAL A 38 20.07 17.24 1.43
N GLY A 39 20.35 18.31 2.18
CA GLY A 39 21.22 18.21 3.36
C GLY A 39 20.57 17.56 4.57
N ASP A 40 19.28 17.78 4.79
CA ASP A 40 18.50 17.20 5.90
C ASP A 40 17.04 17.05 5.45
N VAL A 41 16.59 15.82 5.25
CA VAL A 41 15.21 15.51 4.81
C VAL A 41 14.16 15.93 5.86
N THR A 42 14.53 16.03 7.12
CA THR A 42 13.62 16.43 8.21
C THR A 42 13.33 17.93 8.23
N LYS A 43 14.13 18.72 7.53
CA LYS A 43 14.00 20.19 7.45
C LYS A 43 13.66 20.68 6.05
N HIS A 44 14.00 19.90 5.02
CA HIS A 44 13.79 20.29 3.64
C HIS A 44 12.30 20.43 3.32
N PRO A 45 11.86 21.54 2.68
CA PRO A 45 10.44 21.79 2.41
C PRO A 45 9.70 20.73 1.60
N ALA A 46 10.44 19.90 0.86
CA ALA A 46 9.87 18.81 0.07
C ALA A 46 9.51 17.55 0.87
N PHE A 47 9.92 17.43 2.15
CA PHE A 47 9.81 16.19 2.91
C PHE A 47 9.41 16.38 4.38
N ARG A 48 9.59 17.58 4.94
CA ARG A 48 9.50 17.81 6.40
C ARG A 48 8.14 17.49 7.00
N ASN A 49 7.03 17.84 6.31
CA ASN A 49 5.70 17.60 6.83
C ASN A 49 5.28 16.13 6.66
N ALA A 50 5.72 15.48 5.58
CA ALA A 50 5.59 14.04 5.42
C ALA A 50 6.35 13.30 6.53
N ALA A 51 7.58 13.73 6.88
CA ALA A 51 8.34 13.19 8.01
C ALA A 51 7.61 13.37 9.35
N VAL A 52 7.03 14.56 9.61
CA VAL A 52 6.19 14.81 10.80
C VAL A 52 4.95 13.93 10.81
N SER A 53 4.34 13.67 9.65
CA SER A 53 3.18 12.78 9.56
C SER A 53 3.53 11.33 9.94
N VAL A 54 4.71 10.83 9.53
CA VAL A 54 5.23 9.53 10.00
C VAL A 54 5.55 9.58 11.50
N ALA A 55 6.19 10.66 11.99
CA ALA A 55 6.49 10.81 13.42
C ALA A 55 5.25 10.70 14.31
N ARG A 56 4.11 11.25 13.87
CA ARG A 56 2.82 11.11 14.58
C ARG A 56 2.33 9.67 14.68
N LEU A 57 2.64 8.81 13.70
CA LEU A 57 2.32 7.38 13.78
C LEU A 57 3.12 6.72 14.92
N TYR A 58 4.40 7.08 15.05
CA TYR A 58 5.23 6.60 16.16
C TYR A 58 4.74 7.11 17.51
N ASP A 59 4.42 8.42 17.64
CA ASP A 59 3.89 8.96 18.89
C ASP A 59 2.60 8.28 19.33
N ALA A 60 1.75 7.86 18.39
CA ALA A 60 0.53 7.12 18.70
C ALA A 60 0.77 5.75 19.37
N LEU A 61 1.95 5.14 19.20
CA LEU A 61 2.32 3.90 19.89
C LEU A 61 2.53 4.11 21.40
N HIS A 62 2.70 5.35 21.82
CA HIS A 62 2.95 5.73 23.21
C HIS A 62 1.77 6.46 23.86
N ASP A 63 0.80 6.91 23.05
CA ASP A 63 -0.40 7.60 23.54
C ASP A 63 -1.35 6.60 24.23
N PRO A 64 -1.69 6.80 25.51
CA PRO A 64 -2.64 5.93 26.22
C PRO A 64 -3.97 5.72 25.52
N LYS A 65 -4.42 6.66 24.67
CA LYS A 65 -5.70 6.57 23.96
C LYS A 65 -5.68 5.58 22.78
N SER A 66 -4.50 5.31 22.23
CA SER A 66 -4.34 4.46 21.05
C SER A 66 -3.45 3.23 21.30
N LYS A 67 -2.67 3.25 22.39
CA LYS A 67 -1.70 2.19 22.69
C LYS A 67 -2.33 0.80 22.71
N ASP A 68 -3.47 0.62 23.35
CA ASP A 68 -4.12 -0.68 23.49
C ASP A 68 -4.57 -1.30 22.16
N VAL A 69 -5.02 -0.49 21.22
CA VAL A 69 -5.39 -0.98 19.88
C VAL A 69 -4.17 -1.21 19.01
N LEU A 70 -3.14 -0.39 19.13
CA LEU A 70 -1.97 -0.40 18.27
C LEU A 70 -0.92 -1.42 18.70
N THR A 71 -0.71 -1.64 20.00
CA THR A 71 0.46 -2.33 20.50
C THR A 71 0.14 -3.65 21.22
N ALA A 72 1.15 -4.53 21.24
CA ALA A 72 1.19 -5.74 22.05
C ALA A 72 2.63 -5.95 22.53
N GLU A 73 2.81 -6.78 23.56
CA GLU A 73 4.14 -7.23 23.99
C GLU A 73 4.89 -7.91 22.84
N THR A 74 6.20 -7.74 22.78
CA THR A 74 7.03 -8.44 21.80
C THR A 74 7.06 -9.94 22.08
N ASP A 75 7.32 -10.74 21.03
CA ASP A 75 7.59 -12.18 21.14
C ASP A 75 9.08 -12.52 20.89
N THR A 76 9.95 -11.50 21.01
CA THR A 76 11.40 -11.60 20.79
C THR A 76 12.20 -11.84 22.09
N GLY A 77 11.54 -11.82 23.24
CA GLY A 77 12.16 -11.91 24.57
C GLY A 77 12.77 -10.60 25.06
N SER A 78 12.38 -9.45 24.51
CA SER A 78 12.91 -8.12 24.88
C SER A 78 12.18 -7.46 26.05
N ASP A 79 11.13 -8.05 26.61
CA ASP A 79 10.23 -7.45 27.63
C ASP A 79 9.66 -6.09 27.21
N GLY A 80 9.62 -5.80 25.92
CA GLY A 80 9.13 -4.57 25.33
C GLY A 80 7.78 -4.73 24.65
N TYR A 81 7.36 -3.68 23.95
CA TYR A 81 6.14 -3.71 23.12
C TYR A 81 6.41 -3.23 21.71
N THR A 82 5.53 -3.61 20.80
CA THR A 82 5.60 -3.33 19.36
C THR A 82 4.24 -3.01 18.79
N HIS A 83 4.18 -2.50 17.56
CA HIS A 83 2.92 -2.48 16.82
C HIS A 83 2.48 -3.90 16.47
N LYS A 84 1.19 -4.23 16.71
CA LYS A 84 0.65 -5.60 16.59
C LYS A 84 0.99 -6.28 15.26
N PHE A 85 1.02 -5.55 14.17
CA PHE A 85 1.29 -6.12 12.85
C PHE A 85 2.75 -6.55 12.63
N PHE A 86 3.68 -6.15 13.50
CA PHE A 86 5.07 -6.61 13.46
C PHE A 86 5.27 -8.00 14.07
N LYS A 87 4.30 -8.51 14.83
CA LYS A 87 4.33 -9.86 15.41
C LYS A 87 3.91 -10.92 14.40
N VAL A 88 4.37 -12.14 14.62
CA VAL A 88 3.84 -13.31 13.92
C VAL A 88 2.42 -13.61 14.41
N ALA A 89 1.45 -13.68 13.47
CA ALA A 89 0.10 -14.14 13.81
C ALA A 89 0.07 -15.67 13.98
N ARG A 90 -0.55 -16.14 15.06
CA ARG A 90 -0.70 -17.57 15.37
C ARG A 90 -2.15 -18.01 15.52
N SER A 91 -3.05 -17.05 15.55
CA SER A 91 -4.50 -17.28 15.68
C SER A 91 -5.28 -16.29 14.82
N ARG A 92 -6.57 -16.57 14.66
CA ARG A 92 -7.53 -15.64 14.07
C ARG A 92 -7.57 -14.31 14.84
N GLU A 93 -7.55 -14.40 16.15
CA GLU A 93 -7.59 -13.24 17.06
C GLU A 93 -6.38 -12.33 16.83
N ASP A 94 -5.19 -12.90 16.55
CA ASP A 94 -4.01 -12.12 16.20
C ASP A 94 -4.20 -11.37 14.88
N VAL A 95 -4.73 -12.02 13.83
CA VAL A 95 -4.95 -11.37 12.53
C VAL A 95 -6.02 -10.28 12.64
N VAL A 96 -7.09 -10.50 13.42
CA VAL A 96 -8.09 -9.47 13.71
C VAL A 96 -7.46 -8.27 14.44
N ALA A 97 -6.65 -8.54 15.46
CA ALA A 97 -5.95 -7.48 16.20
C ALA A 97 -4.94 -6.71 15.31
N GLN A 98 -4.25 -7.41 14.40
CA GLN A 98 -3.38 -6.79 13.40
C GLN A 98 -4.18 -5.89 12.44
N ARG A 99 -5.31 -6.37 11.91
CA ARG A 99 -6.20 -5.59 11.06
C ARG A 99 -6.69 -4.31 11.76
N ASP A 100 -7.10 -4.42 13.04
CA ASP A 100 -7.59 -3.29 13.81
C ASP A 100 -6.49 -2.27 14.10
N ALA A 101 -5.27 -2.71 14.36
CA ALA A 101 -4.10 -1.85 14.54
C ALA A 101 -3.74 -1.10 13.23
N ILE A 102 -3.78 -1.78 12.08
CA ILE A 102 -3.59 -1.16 10.76
C ILE A 102 -4.67 -0.09 10.53
N ALA A 103 -5.95 -0.40 10.81
CA ALA A 103 -7.04 0.54 10.65
C ALA A 103 -6.87 1.77 11.57
N ALA A 104 -6.46 1.58 12.82
CA ALA A 104 -6.23 2.67 13.76
C ALA A 104 -5.10 3.60 13.29
N TRP A 105 -3.98 3.06 12.82
CA TRP A 105 -2.89 3.85 12.24
C TRP A 105 -3.30 4.57 10.95
N ALA A 106 -3.98 3.86 10.04
CA ALA A 106 -4.49 4.44 8.81
C ALA A 106 -5.43 5.63 9.06
N ARG A 107 -6.24 5.60 10.14
CA ARG A 107 -7.13 6.73 10.51
C ARG A 107 -6.37 8.01 10.88
N ILE A 108 -5.14 7.93 11.38
CA ILE A 108 -4.30 9.10 11.70
C ILE A 108 -3.94 9.87 10.42
N SER A 109 -3.76 9.16 9.30
CA SER A 109 -3.50 9.74 7.98
C SER A 109 -4.73 9.75 7.07
N TYR A 110 -5.91 9.40 7.59
CA TYR A 110 -7.15 9.28 6.82
C TYR A 110 -7.03 8.31 5.62
N GLY A 111 -6.14 7.31 5.72
CA GLY A 111 -5.83 6.36 4.67
C GLY A 111 -4.94 6.89 3.53
N TRP A 112 -4.41 8.12 3.63
CA TRP A 112 -3.62 8.75 2.56
C TRP A 112 -2.13 8.39 2.57
N MET A 113 -1.63 7.70 3.59
CA MET A 113 -0.27 7.15 3.60
C MET A 113 -0.31 5.65 3.29
N GLY A 114 0.10 5.27 2.10
CA GLY A 114 0.12 3.88 1.64
C GLY A 114 1.37 3.12 2.06
N ARG A 115 2.45 3.86 2.32
CA ARG A 115 3.77 3.35 2.68
C ARG A 115 4.17 3.76 4.10
N SER A 116 3.24 3.68 5.04
CA SER A 116 3.49 3.80 6.47
C SER A 116 4.38 2.66 6.99
N PRO A 117 4.99 2.76 8.19
CA PRO A 117 5.90 1.73 8.71
C PRO A 117 5.29 0.33 8.76
N ASP A 118 3.98 0.19 9.02
CA ASP A 118 3.26 -1.09 9.02
C ASP A 118 3.18 -1.76 7.64
N TYR A 119 3.33 -1.04 6.55
CA TYR A 119 3.31 -1.67 5.24
C TYR A 119 4.37 -2.77 5.09
N LYS A 120 5.55 -2.59 5.66
CA LYS A 120 6.61 -3.60 5.65
C LYS A 120 6.67 -4.46 6.91
N ALA A 121 5.85 -4.21 7.90
CA ALA A 121 5.55 -5.20 8.91
C ALA A 121 5.05 -6.51 8.28
N ALA A 122 4.28 -6.42 7.19
CA ALA A 122 3.87 -7.54 6.34
C ALA A 122 5.01 -8.43 5.82
N PHE A 123 6.23 -7.90 5.75
CA PHE A 123 7.43 -8.65 5.38
C PHE A 123 8.22 -9.06 6.62
N LEU A 124 8.44 -8.14 7.56
CA LEU A 124 9.25 -8.37 8.75
C LEU A 124 8.67 -9.47 9.65
N ASN A 125 7.34 -9.55 9.79
CA ASN A 125 6.70 -10.60 10.59
C ASN A 125 6.86 -11.98 9.95
N THR A 126 6.86 -12.08 8.62
CA THR A 126 7.05 -13.36 7.92
C THR A 126 8.48 -13.89 8.04
N LEU A 127 9.47 -13.02 8.23
CA LEU A 127 10.86 -13.43 8.48
C LEU A 127 10.99 -14.24 9.77
N GLY A 128 10.24 -13.89 10.81
CA GLY A 128 10.22 -14.63 12.08
C GLY A 128 9.50 -15.97 11.99
N ALA A 129 8.39 -16.02 11.22
CA ALA A 129 7.61 -17.23 11.06
C ALA A 129 8.27 -18.25 10.14
N ASN A 130 8.93 -17.82 9.08
CA ASN A 130 9.45 -18.66 7.99
C ASN A 130 10.94 -18.37 7.68
N ALA A 131 11.76 -18.27 8.70
CA ALA A 131 13.19 -18.01 8.54
C ALA A 131 13.88 -19.09 7.70
N GLU A 132 13.48 -20.36 7.83
CA GLU A 132 14.03 -21.52 7.11
C GLU A 132 13.89 -21.40 5.60
N PHE A 133 12.87 -20.66 5.12
CA PHE A 133 12.74 -20.35 3.70
C PHE A 133 14.00 -19.70 3.12
N TYR A 134 14.76 -18.95 3.91
CA TYR A 134 15.96 -18.22 3.48
C TYR A 134 17.25 -19.09 3.54
N GLY A 135 17.16 -20.37 3.95
CA GLY A 135 18.27 -21.33 3.94
C GLY A 135 19.46 -20.85 4.75
N LYS A 136 20.65 -20.72 4.12
CA LYS A 136 21.87 -20.26 4.83
C LYS A 136 21.75 -18.85 5.44
N PHE A 137 20.75 -18.08 5.06
CA PHE A 137 20.44 -16.75 5.60
C PHE A 137 19.27 -16.74 6.60
N ALA A 138 18.87 -17.90 7.13
CA ALA A 138 17.78 -18.00 8.10
C ALA A 138 18.03 -17.15 9.35
N ASP A 139 19.28 -17.11 9.84
CA ASP A 139 19.64 -16.31 11.01
C ASP A 139 19.55 -14.80 10.74
N ASN A 140 19.85 -14.36 9.52
CA ASN A 140 19.61 -12.98 9.09
C ASN A 140 18.11 -12.65 9.13
N ALA A 141 17.27 -13.55 8.63
CA ALA A 141 15.81 -13.36 8.66
C ALA A 141 15.31 -13.22 10.11
N ARG A 142 15.74 -14.07 11.03
CA ARG A 142 15.42 -13.97 12.48
C ARG A 142 15.91 -12.66 13.09
N ALA A 143 17.13 -12.25 12.75
CA ALA A 143 17.71 -11.00 13.24
C ALA A 143 16.92 -9.78 12.76
N TRP A 144 16.52 -9.75 11.49
CA TRP A 144 15.70 -8.67 10.93
C TRP A 144 14.28 -8.65 11.49
N HIS A 145 13.67 -9.82 11.72
CA HIS A 145 12.39 -9.89 12.43
C HIS A 145 12.48 -9.25 13.82
N ARG A 146 13.50 -9.64 14.61
CA ARG A 146 13.73 -9.10 15.95
C ARG A 146 13.93 -7.59 15.92
N LYS A 147 14.86 -7.09 15.12
CA LYS A 147 15.11 -5.65 14.97
C LYS A 147 13.87 -4.89 14.55
N GLY A 148 13.17 -5.42 13.55
CA GLY A 148 11.95 -4.82 13.03
C GLY A 148 10.88 -4.69 14.08
N GLN A 149 10.65 -5.73 14.86
CA GLN A 149 9.65 -5.78 15.90
C GLN A 149 9.99 -4.86 17.08
N GLU A 150 11.22 -4.96 17.63
CA GLU A 150 11.64 -4.22 18.83
C GLU A 150 11.67 -2.70 18.60
N ALA A 151 12.02 -2.25 17.41
CA ALA A 151 12.10 -0.82 17.08
C ALA A 151 10.89 -0.29 16.31
N VAL A 152 10.03 -1.14 15.76
CA VAL A 152 9.01 -0.80 14.76
C VAL A 152 9.70 -0.08 13.58
N LEU A 153 10.69 -0.76 12.99
CA LEU A 153 11.52 -0.17 11.95
C LEU A 153 10.71 0.25 10.73
N TYR A 154 10.99 1.44 10.23
CA TYR A 154 10.39 1.90 8.99
C TYR A 154 11.18 1.37 7.79
N LEU A 155 10.62 0.36 7.17
CA LEU A 155 11.08 -0.15 5.88
C LEU A 155 10.08 0.19 4.78
N ASN A 156 10.60 0.38 3.58
CA ASN A 156 9.84 0.22 2.36
C ASN A 156 10.51 -0.81 1.45
N HIS A 157 10.06 -0.91 0.23
CA HIS A 157 10.68 -1.78 -0.75
C HIS A 157 10.99 -1.05 -2.05
N ALA A 158 11.96 -1.57 -2.79
CA ALA A 158 12.17 -1.26 -4.18
C ALA A 158 12.28 -2.58 -4.97
N LEU A 159 11.21 -2.90 -5.70
CA LEU A 159 11.06 -4.17 -6.43
C LEU A 159 11.12 -3.99 -7.94
N ILE A 160 10.65 -2.84 -8.44
CA ILE A 160 10.45 -2.59 -9.87
C ILE A 160 11.79 -2.21 -10.51
N ASN A 161 12.22 -2.98 -11.49
CA ASN A 161 13.36 -2.62 -12.33
C ASN A 161 12.98 -1.45 -13.27
N PRO A 162 13.94 -0.60 -13.66
CA PRO A 162 13.70 0.42 -14.67
C PRO A 162 13.12 -0.21 -15.95
N PRO A 163 12.02 0.33 -16.50
CA PRO A 163 11.33 -0.28 -17.65
C PRO A 163 11.97 0.12 -18.98
N ILE A 164 13.24 -0.16 -19.12
CA ILE A 164 14.01 0.13 -20.35
C ILE A 164 14.14 -1.09 -21.24
N ASP A 165 14.23 -0.86 -22.52
CA ASP A 165 14.50 -1.87 -23.56
C ASP A 165 13.71 -3.18 -23.35
N ARG A 166 12.41 -3.10 -23.03
CA ARG A 166 11.54 -4.24 -22.70
C ARG A 166 11.45 -5.31 -23.78
N ASN A 167 11.90 -5.00 -24.99
CA ASN A 167 12.04 -5.92 -26.11
C ASN A 167 13.32 -6.76 -26.06
N LYS A 168 14.19 -6.51 -25.08
CA LYS A 168 15.42 -7.28 -24.84
C LYS A 168 15.26 -8.18 -23.62
N PRO A 169 15.90 -9.37 -23.61
CA PRO A 169 15.94 -10.18 -22.39
C PRO A 169 16.74 -9.47 -21.28
N PRO A 170 16.43 -9.73 -19.98
CA PRO A 170 17.06 -9.04 -18.84
C PRO A 170 18.60 -9.07 -18.86
N GLU A 171 19.20 -10.14 -19.36
CA GLU A 171 20.65 -10.33 -19.42
C GLU A 171 21.35 -9.33 -20.35
N GLN A 172 20.65 -8.83 -21.38
CA GLN A 172 21.18 -7.83 -22.33
C GLN A 172 21.11 -6.39 -21.80
N VAL A 173 20.35 -6.16 -20.72
CA VAL A 173 20.18 -4.86 -20.05
C VAL A 173 20.53 -4.95 -18.57
N LYS A 174 21.35 -5.91 -18.19
CA LYS A 174 21.72 -6.17 -16.79
C LYS A 174 22.51 -5.05 -16.12
N ASP A 175 23.14 -4.18 -16.89
CA ASP A 175 23.82 -2.98 -16.42
C ASP A 175 22.89 -1.96 -15.73
N VAL A 176 21.58 -2.08 -16.00
CA VAL A 176 20.53 -1.25 -15.37
C VAL A 176 19.97 -1.90 -14.13
N TYR A 177 19.92 -3.22 -14.09
CA TYR A 177 19.32 -3.97 -12.99
C TYR A 177 20.32 -4.14 -11.82
N ILE A 178 19.79 -4.32 -10.61
CA ILE A 178 20.65 -4.63 -9.47
C ILE A 178 21.40 -5.93 -9.74
N THR A 179 22.73 -5.82 -9.81
CA THR A 179 23.64 -6.95 -10.04
C THR A 179 24.77 -6.97 -9.01
N ILE A 180 25.21 -8.17 -8.65
CA ILE A 180 26.37 -8.39 -7.80
C ILE A 180 27.63 -8.13 -8.63
N GLN A 181 28.39 -7.10 -8.26
CA GLN A 181 29.64 -6.71 -8.93
C GLN A 181 30.86 -7.44 -8.34
N LYS A 182 30.86 -7.63 -7.02
CA LYS A 182 31.97 -8.23 -6.28
C LYS A 182 31.45 -8.88 -5.00
N GLU A 183 32.10 -9.96 -4.60
CA GLU A 183 31.89 -10.63 -3.30
C GLU A 183 33.17 -10.56 -2.47
N THR A 184 33.00 -10.44 -1.15
CA THR A 184 34.08 -10.45 -0.14
C THR A 184 33.63 -11.27 1.05
N ASP A 185 34.53 -11.56 1.99
CA ASP A 185 34.18 -12.23 3.23
C ASP A 185 33.17 -11.44 4.10
N ALA A 186 33.16 -10.11 3.94
CA ALA A 186 32.30 -9.22 4.72
C ALA A 186 30.93 -8.96 4.07
N GLY A 187 30.76 -9.17 2.76
CA GLY A 187 29.52 -8.87 2.04
C GLY A 187 29.72 -8.77 0.54
N ILE A 188 28.72 -8.17 -0.12
CA ILE A 188 28.66 -8.00 -1.57
C ILE A 188 28.65 -6.52 -1.95
N TYR A 189 29.18 -6.23 -3.12
CA TYR A 189 29.01 -4.93 -3.78
C TYR A 189 27.98 -5.07 -4.90
N VAL A 190 27.03 -4.14 -4.93
CA VAL A 190 25.95 -4.15 -5.92
C VAL A 190 25.87 -2.82 -6.66
N SER A 191 25.53 -2.90 -7.95
CA SER A 191 25.24 -1.73 -8.80
C SER A 191 23.96 -1.96 -9.59
N GLY A 192 23.34 -0.84 -10.01
CA GLY A 192 22.09 -0.84 -10.77
C GLY A 192 21.04 0.06 -10.14
N ALA A 193 19.79 -0.06 -10.58
CA ALA A 193 18.72 0.79 -10.07
C ALA A 193 17.40 0.04 -9.89
N LYS A 194 16.54 0.62 -9.06
CA LYS A 194 15.11 0.34 -8.94
C LYS A 194 14.33 1.64 -9.15
N VAL A 195 13.07 1.53 -9.50
CA VAL A 195 12.18 2.69 -9.67
C VAL A 195 10.95 2.57 -8.78
N VAL A 196 10.24 3.69 -8.64
CA VAL A 196 9.04 3.78 -7.78
C VAL A 196 9.37 3.37 -6.34
N ALA A 197 10.52 3.84 -5.82
CA ALA A 197 10.90 3.64 -4.43
C ALA A 197 10.16 4.63 -3.53
N THR A 198 8.86 4.38 -3.34
CA THR A 198 7.93 5.26 -2.64
C THR A 198 8.35 5.51 -1.20
N ASN A 199 8.42 6.78 -0.82
CA ASN A 199 8.76 7.31 0.51
C ASN A 199 10.15 6.88 1.05
N SER A 200 11.02 6.35 0.17
CA SER A 200 12.36 5.86 0.59
C SER A 200 13.26 6.94 1.18
N ALA A 201 13.02 8.21 0.86
CA ALA A 201 13.74 9.32 1.47
C ALA A 201 13.53 9.43 3.00
N LEU A 202 12.45 8.83 3.53
CA LEU A 202 12.06 8.90 4.94
C LEU A 202 12.12 7.54 5.67
N THR A 203 12.60 6.47 5.03
CA THR A 203 12.72 5.15 5.66
C THR A 203 14.07 4.98 6.37
N HIS A 204 14.14 4.09 7.36
CA HIS A 204 15.40 3.63 7.94
C HIS A 204 16.15 2.72 6.97
N TYR A 205 15.41 1.80 6.38
CA TYR A 205 15.91 0.77 5.47
C TYR A 205 14.98 0.58 4.29
N ASN A 206 15.49 -0.06 3.24
CA ASN A 206 14.65 -0.58 2.16
C ASN A 206 14.94 -2.04 1.89
N PHE A 207 13.87 -2.80 1.67
CA PHE A 207 13.92 -4.16 1.16
C PHE A 207 14.05 -4.14 -0.35
N LEU A 208 15.14 -4.69 -0.85
CA LEU A 208 15.44 -4.83 -2.28
C LEU A 208 15.12 -6.27 -2.71
N GLY A 209 14.30 -6.40 -3.71
CA GLY A 209 13.91 -7.69 -4.27
C GLY A 209 13.57 -7.60 -5.75
N GLN A 210 12.94 -8.64 -6.27
CA GLN A 210 12.51 -8.69 -7.67
C GLN A 210 10.99 -8.64 -7.78
N ASN A 211 10.51 -8.08 -8.88
CA ASN A 211 9.08 -8.08 -9.19
C ASN A 211 8.64 -9.46 -9.69
N MET A 212 7.37 -9.80 -9.45
CA MET A 212 6.75 -11.00 -10.03
C MET A 212 6.68 -10.91 -11.56
N GLY A 213 6.84 -12.05 -12.23
CA GLY A 213 6.64 -12.16 -13.68
C GLY A 213 7.87 -11.81 -14.54
N GLN A 214 9.02 -11.49 -13.95
CA GLN A 214 10.27 -11.33 -14.69
C GLN A 214 11.10 -12.61 -14.58
N GLU A 215 11.39 -13.23 -15.72
CA GLU A 215 12.28 -14.38 -15.75
C GLU A 215 13.74 -13.90 -15.66
N ILE A 216 14.44 -14.34 -14.62
CA ILE A 216 15.85 -14.08 -14.39
C ILE A 216 16.58 -15.41 -14.44
N THR A 217 17.58 -15.50 -15.31
CA THR A 217 18.41 -16.69 -15.52
C THR A 217 19.86 -16.48 -15.09
N ASP A 218 20.34 -15.23 -15.04
CA ASP A 218 21.68 -14.88 -14.57
C ASP A 218 21.76 -14.81 -13.04
N PRO A 219 22.50 -15.73 -12.36
CA PRO A 219 22.65 -15.70 -10.91
C PRO A 219 23.23 -14.40 -10.34
N SER A 220 23.98 -13.61 -11.13
CA SER A 220 24.51 -12.32 -10.68
C SER A 220 23.42 -11.27 -10.43
N MET A 221 22.25 -11.44 -11.01
CA MET A 221 21.06 -10.61 -10.82
C MET A 221 20.16 -11.12 -9.68
N VAL A 222 20.46 -12.28 -9.10
CA VAL A 222 19.64 -12.93 -8.06
C VAL A 222 20.16 -12.55 -6.69
N VAL A 223 19.62 -11.46 -6.17
CA VAL A 223 19.91 -11.00 -4.81
C VAL A 223 18.67 -10.34 -4.20
N MET A 224 18.40 -10.65 -2.92
CA MET A 224 17.42 -9.94 -2.09
C MET A 224 18.10 -9.56 -0.77
N PHE A 225 17.97 -8.31 -0.38
CA PHE A 225 18.64 -7.78 0.81
C PHE A 225 17.88 -6.59 1.41
N ILE A 226 18.27 -6.21 2.62
CA ILE A 226 17.78 -5.00 3.29
C ILE A 226 18.94 -3.99 3.33
N ALA A 227 18.74 -2.80 2.75
CA ALA A 227 19.76 -1.77 2.64
C ALA A 227 19.49 -0.61 3.61
N PRO A 228 20.47 -0.22 4.47
CA PRO A 228 20.44 1.04 5.18
C PRO A 228 20.44 2.22 4.21
N MET A 229 19.62 3.25 4.46
CA MET A 229 19.48 4.38 3.53
C MET A 229 20.74 5.28 3.46
N ASN A 230 21.59 5.22 4.46
CA ASN A 230 22.84 5.95 4.55
C ASN A 230 24.07 5.16 4.03
N THR A 231 23.86 4.03 3.35
CA THR A 231 24.94 3.24 2.75
C THR A 231 25.63 4.05 1.65
N PRO A 232 26.97 4.21 1.69
CA PRO A 232 27.71 4.85 0.62
C PRO A 232 27.45 4.20 -0.74
N GLY A 233 27.20 5.02 -1.77
CA GLY A 233 26.82 4.55 -3.11
C GLY A 233 25.31 4.36 -3.30
N ILE A 234 24.49 4.50 -2.26
CA ILE A 234 23.03 4.59 -2.41
C ILE A 234 22.64 6.05 -2.64
N LYS A 235 21.84 6.27 -3.69
CA LYS A 235 21.34 7.60 -4.06
C LYS A 235 19.87 7.52 -4.42
N LEU A 236 19.08 8.49 -3.97
CA LEU A 236 17.69 8.68 -4.37
C LEU A 236 17.55 9.89 -5.28
N ILE A 237 16.99 9.70 -6.48
CA ILE A 237 16.62 10.80 -7.38
C ILE A 237 15.09 10.90 -7.31
N CYS A 238 14.61 11.92 -6.60
CA CYS A 238 13.21 12.10 -6.27
C CYS A 238 12.44 12.82 -7.38
N ARG A 239 11.15 12.48 -7.53
CA ARG A 239 10.22 13.26 -8.35
C ARG A 239 9.93 14.63 -7.70
N PRO A 240 9.35 15.59 -8.44
CA PRO A 240 8.87 16.84 -7.85
C PRO A 240 8.01 16.58 -6.60
N SER A 241 8.22 17.37 -5.54
CA SER A 241 7.45 17.27 -4.31
C SER A 241 6.13 18.02 -4.44
N TYR A 242 5.03 17.34 -4.18
CA TYR A 242 3.72 17.97 -4.11
C TYR A 242 3.59 18.81 -2.83
N GLU A 243 4.20 18.39 -1.72
CA GLU A 243 4.26 19.18 -0.47
C GLU A 243 4.90 20.56 -0.74
N PHE A 244 6.03 20.57 -1.44
CA PHE A 244 6.72 21.82 -1.79
C PHE A 244 5.90 22.70 -2.73
N ALA A 245 5.29 22.10 -3.77
CA ALA A 245 4.43 22.81 -4.71
C ALA A 245 3.20 23.41 -4.01
N ALA A 246 2.57 22.66 -3.12
CA ALA A 246 1.44 23.15 -2.32
C ALA A 246 1.83 24.32 -1.42
N ALA A 247 3.00 24.28 -0.79
CA ALA A 247 3.50 25.37 0.05
C ALA A 247 3.79 26.65 -0.75
N ALA A 248 4.21 26.51 -2.01
CA ALA A 248 4.43 27.65 -2.92
C ALA A 248 3.11 28.22 -3.47
N ALA A 249 2.13 27.36 -3.76
CA ALA A 249 0.86 27.75 -4.38
C ALA A 249 -0.19 28.27 -3.39
N GLY A 250 -0.17 27.80 -2.13
CA GLY A 250 -1.21 28.14 -1.16
C GLY A 250 -0.81 27.86 0.29
N SER A 251 -1.79 27.46 1.06
CA SER A 251 -1.66 27.17 2.48
C SER A 251 -2.23 25.78 2.82
N PRO A 252 -2.08 25.28 4.05
CA PRO A 252 -2.76 24.06 4.49
C PRO A 252 -4.30 24.13 4.42
N TRP A 253 -4.89 25.31 4.34
CA TRP A 253 -6.31 25.47 4.04
C TRP A 253 -6.64 25.09 2.60
N ASP A 254 -5.75 25.43 1.67
CA ASP A 254 -5.94 25.22 0.23
C ASP A 254 -5.57 23.78 -0.19
N TYR A 255 -4.53 23.22 0.45
CA TYR A 255 -3.97 21.90 0.13
C TYR A 255 -3.73 21.07 1.41
N PRO A 256 -4.80 20.68 2.15
CA PRO A 256 -4.65 20.10 3.49
C PRO A 256 -4.05 18.68 3.51
N LEU A 257 -4.23 17.89 2.45
CA LEU A 257 -3.66 16.54 2.32
C LEU A 257 -2.26 16.59 1.69
N THR A 258 -2.14 17.25 0.55
CA THR A 258 -0.88 17.43 -0.19
C THR A 258 0.22 18.00 0.69
N SER A 259 -0.12 18.97 1.56
CA SER A 259 0.86 19.66 2.43
C SER A 259 1.49 18.77 3.51
N ARG A 260 1.03 17.53 3.70
CA ARG A 260 1.49 16.68 4.82
C ARG A 260 1.57 15.18 4.56
N PHE A 261 1.02 14.67 3.44
CA PHE A 261 0.96 13.24 3.15
C PHE A 261 1.64 12.87 1.83
N ASP A 262 2.52 13.72 1.31
CA ASP A 262 3.25 13.45 0.09
C ASP A 262 4.29 12.34 0.32
N GLU A 263 3.99 11.15 -0.18
CA GLU A 263 4.92 10.02 -0.23
C GLU A 263 5.72 10.11 -1.53
N ASN A 264 6.88 10.79 -1.50
CA ASN A 264 7.69 10.99 -2.69
C ASN A 264 8.21 9.67 -3.28
N ASP A 265 8.15 9.56 -4.60
CA ASP A 265 8.63 8.40 -5.34
C ASP A 265 10.00 8.71 -5.96
N ALA A 266 10.93 7.77 -5.90
CA ALA A 266 12.30 7.99 -6.33
C ALA A 266 12.82 6.89 -7.27
N ILE A 267 13.81 7.25 -8.09
CA ILE A 267 14.74 6.30 -8.68
C ILE A 267 15.78 5.98 -7.60
N PHE A 268 15.97 4.72 -7.31
CA PHE A 268 16.83 4.21 -6.27
C PHE A 268 18.09 3.61 -6.92
N VAL A 269 19.20 4.34 -6.85
CA VAL A 269 20.46 3.98 -7.49
C VAL A 269 21.39 3.33 -6.49
N PHE A 270 22.06 2.27 -6.93
CA PHE A 270 23.19 1.62 -6.27
C PHE A 270 24.41 1.78 -7.16
N ASP A 271 25.41 2.51 -6.66
CA ASP A 271 26.66 2.79 -7.34
C ASP A 271 27.80 2.13 -6.54
N ASN A 272 28.05 0.85 -6.85
CA ASN A 272 29.01 0.02 -6.13
C ASN A 272 28.79 0.03 -4.61
N ALA A 273 27.53 -0.05 -4.19
CA ALA A 273 27.14 -0.01 -2.79
C ALA A 273 27.47 -1.31 -2.07
N PHE A 274 28.10 -1.22 -0.90
CA PHE A 274 28.44 -2.39 -0.08
C PHE A 274 27.25 -2.82 0.77
N ILE A 275 26.86 -4.09 0.66
CA ILE A 275 25.81 -4.75 1.45
C ILE A 275 26.47 -5.87 2.26
N PRO A 276 26.51 -5.75 3.58
CA PRO A 276 27.09 -6.79 4.45
C PRO A 276 26.24 -8.06 4.43
N TRP A 277 26.88 -9.22 4.67
CA TRP A 277 26.18 -10.52 4.59
C TRP A 277 24.98 -10.63 5.52
N GLU A 278 25.00 -10.00 6.69
CA GLU A 278 23.89 -9.98 7.65
C GLU A 278 22.62 -9.29 7.12
N ASN A 279 22.73 -8.53 6.05
CA ASN A 279 21.60 -7.88 5.38
C ASN A 279 21.08 -8.66 4.17
N VAL A 280 21.76 -9.73 3.75
CA VAL A 280 21.38 -10.53 2.59
C VAL A 280 20.39 -11.63 3.00
N LEU A 281 19.36 -11.82 2.20
CA LEU A 281 18.30 -12.82 2.42
C LEU A 281 18.27 -13.89 1.33
N ILE A 282 18.53 -13.54 0.07
CA ILE A 282 18.68 -14.48 -1.04
C ILE A 282 19.92 -14.08 -1.83
N HIS A 283 20.73 -15.06 -2.22
CA HIS A 283 21.97 -14.83 -2.96
C HIS A 283 22.18 -15.95 -3.97
N ARG A 284 22.17 -15.61 -5.26
CA ARG A 284 22.39 -16.49 -6.42
C ARG A 284 21.48 -17.71 -6.52
N ASP A 285 20.41 -17.76 -5.74
CA ASP A 285 19.46 -18.88 -5.67
C ASP A 285 18.20 -18.54 -6.46
N ILE A 286 18.18 -18.93 -7.73
CA ILE A 286 17.10 -18.66 -8.68
C ILE A 286 15.78 -19.32 -8.23
N ASP A 287 15.83 -20.55 -7.74
CA ASP A 287 14.63 -21.30 -7.33
C ASP A 287 13.98 -20.66 -6.10
N ARG A 288 14.80 -20.23 -5.14
CA ARG A 288 14.30 -19.51 -3.98
C ARG A 288 13.72 -18.15 -4.35
N LEU A 289 14.34 -17.44 -5.29
CA LEU A 289 13.79 -16.18 -5.80
C LEU A 289 12.42 -16.39 -6.46
N LYS A 290 12.29 -17.38 -7.34
CA LYS A 290 11.02 -17.73 -8.01
C LYS A 290 9.93 -18.13 -7.02
N SER A 291 10.31 -18.80 -5.92
CA SER A 291 9.38 -19.26 -4.88
C SER A 291 9.08 -18.20 -3.80
N PHE A 292 9.68 -17.02 -3.85
CA PHE A 292 9.51 -15.99 -2.82
C PHE A 292 8.04 -15.60 -2.63
N TYR A 293 7.34 -15.16 -3.65
CA TYR A 293 5.95 -14.72 -3.51
C TYR A 293 4.98 -15.83 -3.08
N PRO A 294 5.03 -17.05 -3.63
CA PRO A 294 4.10 -18.10 -3.21
C PRO A 294 4.42 -18.68 -1.83
N ARG A 295 5.64 -18.55 -1.31
CA ARG A 295 6.07 -19.26 -0.10
C ARG A 295 6.44 -18.36 1.08
N SER A 296 6.75 -17.09 0.85
CA SER A 296 7.24 -16.20 1.91
C SER A 296 6.15 -15.68 2.86
N GLY A 297 4.86 -15.79 2.50
CA GLY A 297 3.76 -15.18 3.27
C GLY A 297 3.59 -13.67 3.06
N PHE A 298 4.52 -13.05 2.34
CA PHE A 298 4.50 -11.60 2.11
C PHE A 298 3.24 -11.12 1.38
N PHE A 299 2.72 -11.93 0.45
CA PHE A 299 1.53 -11.60 -0.34
C PHE A 299 0.31 -11.31 0.54
N GLN A 300 -0.02 -12.21 1.44
CA GLN A 300 -1.21 -12.08 2.30
C GLN A 300 -1.06 -10.91 3.29
N GLY A 301 0.15 -10.70 3.81
CA GLY A 301 0.42 -9.60 4.73
C GLY A 301 0.23 -8.22 4.08
N PHE A 302 0.83 -7.97 2.90
CA PHE A 302 0.71 -6.67 2.28
C PHE A 302 -0.71 -6.38 1.77
N THR A 303 -1.47 -7.42 1.40
CA THR A 303 -2.87 -7.25 0.98
C THR A 303 -3.78 -6.93 2.16
N LEU A 304 -3.56 -7.50 3.34
CA LEU A 304 -4.28 -7.11 4.56
C LEU A 304 -4.08 -5.64 4.88
N GLN A 305 -2.82 -5.17 4.90
CA GLN A 305 -2.52 -3.76 5.15
C GLN A 305 -3.14 -2.84 4.09
N GLY A 306 -2.94 -3.15 2.81
CA GLY A 306 -3.43 -2.33 1.71
C GLY A 306 -4.96 -2.25 1.66
N CYS A 307 -5.65 -3.39 1.84
CA CYS A 307 -7.11 -3.44 1.86
C CYS A 307 -7.70 -2.64 3.03
N THR A 308 -7.16 -2.84 4.24
CA THR A 308 -7.62 -2.13 5.44
C THR A 308 -7.39 -0.62 5.32
N ARG A 309 -6.22 -0.20 4.84
CA ARG A 309 -5.90 1.21 4.62
C ARG A 309 -6.81 1.82 3.54
N LEU A 310 -7.10 1.10 2.44
CA LEU A 310 -8.02 1.57 1.40
C LEU A 310 -9.45 1.68 1.93
N ALA A 311 -9.92 0.73 2.74
CA ALA A 311 -11.23 0.80 3.38
C ALA A 311 -11.37 2.08 4.24
N VAL A 312 -10.34 2.42 5.03
CA VAL A 312 -10.29 3.68 5.81
C VAL A 312 -10.29 4.91 4.90
N LYS A 313 -9.55 4.87 3.78
CA LYS A 313 -9.55 5.97 2.81
C LYS A 313 -10.91 6.17 2.17
N LEU A 314 -11.64 5.09 1.91
CA LEU A 314 -13.00 5.15 1.38
C LEU A 314 -14.02 5.63 2.44
N ASP A 315 -13.82 5.34 3.74
CA ASP A 315 -14.58 6.00 4.83
C ASP A 315 -14.45 7.52 4.72
N PHE A 316 -13.22 8.01 4.55
CA PHE A 316 -12.94 9.43 4.42
C PHE A 316 -13.59 10.04 3.15
N ILE A 317 -13.41 9.39 1.99
CA ILE A 317 -13.93 9.91 0.71
C ILE A 317 -15.47 9.91 0.71
N ALA A 318 -16.11 8.83 1.17
CA ALA A 318 -17.56 8.74 1.24
C ALA A 318 -18.17 9.82 2.15
N GLY A 319 -17.58 10.01 3.35
CA GLY A 319 -18.01 11.05 4.28
C GLY A 319 -17.80 12.47 3.72
N LEU A 320 -16.68 12.69 3.03
CA LEU A 320 -16.36 13.99 2.44
C LEU A 320 -17.27 14.28 1.23
N LEU A 321 -17.57 13.29 0.39
CA LEU A 321 -18.51 13.42 -0.72
C LEU A 321 -19.92 13.78 -0.22
N TYR A 322 -20.44 13.07 0.80
CA TYR A 322 -21.72 13.39 1.39
C TYR A 322 -21.75 14.81 1.94
N LYS A 323 -20.71 15.22 2.67
CA LYS A 323 -20.56 16.58 3.21
C LYS A 323 -20.55 17.65 2.12
N ALA A 324 -19.89 17.38 0.98
CA ALA A 324 -19.84 18.27 -0.17
C ALA A 324 -21.19 18.35 -0.89
N ALA A 325 -21.89 17.23 -1.07
CA ALA A 325 -23.25 17.18 -1.62
C ALA A 325 -24.23 17.98 -0.76
N SER A 326 -24.16 17.84 0.56
CA SER A 326 -24.98 18.63 1.49
C SER A 326 -24.66 20.13 1.44
N ALA A 327 -23.39 20.49 1.34
CA ALA A 327 -22.97 21.89 1.22
C ALA A 327 -23.41 22.55 -0.10
N THR A 328 -23.69 21.77 -1.13
CA THR A 328 -24.26 22.24 -2.41
C THR A 328 -25.79 22.08 -2.50
N GLY A 329 -26.41 21.39 -1.55
CA GLY A 329 -27.86 21.16 -1.50
C GLY A 329 -28.37 20.13 -2.51
N VAL A 330 -27.48 19.23 -2.99
CA VAL A 330 -27.86 18.16 -3.93
C VAL A 330 -28.04 16.79 -3.27
N ASP A 331 -27.77 16.67 -1.99
CA ASP A 331 -27.85 15.45 -1.20
C ASP A 331 -29.25 14.82 -1.12
N ALA A 332 -30.32 15.60 -1.34
CA ALA A 332 -31.68 15.11 -1.42
C ALA A 332 -32.06 14.56 -2.82
N PHE A 333 -31.26 14.79 -3.84
CA PHE A 333 -31.56 14.32 -5.20
C PHE A 333 -31.34 12.82 -5.31
N ARG A 334 -32.37 12.08 -5.75
CA ARG A 334 -32.33 10.61 -5.83
C ARG A 334 -31.12 10.08 -6.63
N GLY A 335 -30.76 10.72 -7.75
CA GLY A 335 -29.61 10.35 -8.55
C GLY A 335 -28.28 10.54 -7.81
N VAL A 336 -28.16 11.59 -7.00
CA VAL A 336 -26.98 11.84 -6.15
C VAL A 336 -26.91 10.81 -5.01
N GLN A 337 -28.04 10.51 -4.37
CA GLN A 337 -28.12 9.48 -3.34
C GLN A 337 -27.71 8.11 -3.86
N ALA A 338 -28.11 7.74 -5.09
CA ALA A 338 -27.69 6.49 -5.73
C ALA A 338 -26.17 6.45 -5.93
N GLN A 339 -25.56 7.52 -6.40
CA GLN A 339 -24.11 7.61 -6.60
C GLN A 339 -23.33 7.59 -5.27
N ILE A 340 -23.79 8.27 -4.23
CA ILE A 340 -23.21 8.18 -2.89
C ILE A 340 -23.34 6.77 -2.33
N GLY A 341 -24.50 6.13 -2.57
CA GLY A 341 -24.75 4.73 -2.20
C GLY A 341 -23.74 3.78 -2.85
N GLU A 342 -23.41 4.01 -4.13
CA GLU A 342 -22.38 3.21 -4.83
C GLU A 342 -20.99 3.37 -4.20
N VAL A 343 -20.57 4.59 -3.83
CA VAL A 343 -19.30 4.81 -3.11
C VAL A 343 -19.29 4.08 -1.76
N ILE A 344 -20.42 4.09 -1.04
CA ILE A 344 -20.57 3.34 0.21
C ILE A 344 -20.54 1.81 -0.06
N GLY A 345 -21.09 1.36 -1.19
CA GLY A 345 -21.02 -0.04 -1.63
C GLY A 345 -19.56 -0.50 -1.82
N TRP A 346 -18.75 0.29 -2.53
CA TRP A 346 -17.30 0.04 -2.67
C TRP A 346 -16.60 0.02 -1.31
N ARG A 347 -16.88 0.98 -0.45
CA ARG A 347 -16.34 1.02 0.93
C ARG A 347 -16.69 -0.25 1.69
N ASN A 348 -17.94 -0.69 1.65
CA ASN A 348 -18.42 -1.89 2.33
C ASN A 348 -17.71 -3.15 1.81
N LEU A 349 -17.52 -3.27 0.49
CA LEU A 349 -16.78 -4.39 -0.11
C LEU A 349 -15.38 -4.53 0.50
N PHE A 350 -14.62 -3.43 0.61
CA PHE A 350 -13.26 -3.50 1.15
C PHE A 350 -13.24 -3.82 2.64
N TRP A 351 -14.18 -3.30 3.44
CA TRP A 351 -14.30 -3.73 4.84
C TRP A 351 -14.64 -5.22 4.94
N SER A 352 -15.58 -5.72 4.14
CA SER A 352 -15.92 -7.14 4.10
C SER A 352 -14.74 -8.02 3.67
N LEU A 353 -13.91 -7.55 2.74
CA LEU A 353 -12.69 -8.27 2.34
C LEU A 353 -11.64 -8.27 3.47
N THR A 354 -11.49 -7.18 4.25
CA THR A 354 -10.60 -7.21 5.42
C THR A 354 -11.14 -8.18 6.49
N ASP A 355 -12.46 -8.24 6.69
CA ASP A 355 -13.08 -9.19 7.59
C ASP A 355 -12.84 -10.63 7.12
N ALA A 356 -13.05 -10.92 5.83
CA ALA A 356 -12.78 -12.24 5.28
C ALA A 356 -11.30 -12.65 5.43
N MET A 357 -10.36 -11.71 5.23
CA MET A 357 -8.93 -11.95 5.45
C MET A 357 -8.60 -12.27 6.91
N ALA A 358 -9.21 -11.53 7.85
CA ALA A 358 -8.86 -11.60 9.27
C ALA A 358 -9.59 -12.71 10.03
N TYR A 359 -10.88 -12.92 9.74
CA TYR A 359 -11.69 -13.92 10.45
C TYR A 359 -11.56 -15.34 9.91
N ASN A 360 -11.02 -15.51 8.69
CA ASN A 360 -10.80 -16.81 8.07
C ASN A 360 -9.34 -17.00 7.64
N PRO A 361 -8.35 -16.83 8.57
CA PRO A 361 -6.95 -16.99 8.22
C PRO A 361 -6.64 -18.43 7.84
N GLU A 362 -5.59 -18.62 7.07
CA GLU A 362 -5.13 -19.92 6.60
C GLU A 362 -3.93 -20.40 7.43
N PRO A 363 -3.89 -21.70 7.83
CA PRO A 363 -2.72 -22.27 8.49
C PRO A 363 -1.46 -22.09 7.64
N TRP A 364 -0.35 -21.80 8.30
CA TRP A 364 0.94 -21.62 7.65
C TRP A 364 2.05 -22.32 8.45
N VAL A 365 3.31 -22.10 8.06
CA VAL A 365 4.48 -22.77 8.65
C VAL A 365 4.64 -22.47 10.15
N ASN A 366 5.22 -23.41 10.88
CA ASN A 366 5.60 -23.26 12.30
C ASN A 366 4.46 -22.77 13.21
N GLY A 367 3.22 -23.18 12.92
CA GLY A 367 2.04 -22.80 13.71
C GLY A 367 1.60 -21.34 13.53
N ALA A 368 2.15 -20.64 12.55
CA ALA A 368 1.65 -19.33 12.14
C ALA A 368 0.39 -19.44 11.29
N VAL A 369 -0.32 -18.34 11.15
CA VAL A 369 -1.45 -18.20 10.21
C VAL A 369 -1.25 -16.98 9.33
N LEU A 370 -1.81 -17.03 8.13
CA LEU A 370 -1.82 -15.92 7.17
C LEU A 370 -3.24 -15.44 6.89
N PRO A 371 -3.44 -14.17 6.56
CA PRO A 371 -4.72 -13.68 6.05
C PRO A 371 -5.21 -14.52 4.87
N ASN A 372 -6.55 -14.67 4.74
CA ASN A 372 -7.17 -15.49 3.70
C ASN A 372 -6.71 -15.10 2.28
N SER A 373 -6.19 -16.06 1.53
CA SER A 373 -5.59 -15.84 0.22
C SER A 373 -6.61 -15.50 -0.87
N ARG A 374 -7.83 -16.06 -0.80
CA ARG A 374 -8.92 -15.75 -1.75
C ARG A 374 -9.38 -14.31 -1.60
N ALA A 375 -9.63 -13.85 -0.37
CA ALA A 375 -9.99 -12.47 -0.10
C ALA A 375 -8.84 -11.51 -0.50
N SER A 376 -7.58 -11.90 -0.24
CA SER A 376 -6.37 -11.18 -0.65
C SER A 376 -6.30 -10.99 -2.17
N SER A 377 -6.57 -12.03 -2.93
CA SER A 377 -6.53 -11.98 -4.39
C SER A 377 -7.70 -11.14 -4.96
N SER A 378 -8.89 -11.25 -4.38
CA SER A 378 -10.06 -10.46 -4.75
C SER A 378 -9.83 -8.96 -4.50
N TYR A 379 -9.23 -8.61 -3.36
CA TYR A 379 -8.84 -7.23 -3.07
C TYR A 379 -7.97 -6.64 -4.18
N ARG A 380 -6.91 -7.37 -4.61
CA ARG A 380 -6.00 -6.88 -5.67
C ARG A 380 -6.72 -6.60 -6.97
N LEU A 381 -7.69 -7.41 -7.32
CA LEU A 381 -8.48 -7.21 -8.53
C LEU A 381 -9.40 -5.99 -8.39
N PHE A 382 -10.23 -5.97 -7.34
CA PHE A 382 -11.26 -4.94 -7.18
C PHE A 382 -10.71 -3.55 -6.90
N MET A 383 -9.53 -3.39 -6.27
CA MET A 383 -8.94 -2.08 -6.06
C MET A 383 -8.61 -1.35 -7.37
N THR A 384 -8.31 -2.11 -8.45
CA THR A 384 -8.01 -1.52 -9.77
C THR A 384 -9.24 -0.90 -10.44
N GLU A 385 -10.43 -1.33 -10.06
CA GLU A 385 -11.72 -0.85 -10.58
C GLU A 385 -12.35 0.21 -9.65
N ALA A 386 -12.28 -0.03 -8.35
CA ALA A 386 -13.01 0.75 -7.36
C ALA A 386 -12.56 2.20 -7.27
N TYR A 387 -11.25 2.45 -7.23
CA TYR A 387 -10.75 3.81 -6.99
C TYR A 387 -11.05 4.76 -8.15
N PRO A 388 -10.82 4.39 -9.43
CA PRO A 388 -11.27 5.18 -10.59
C PRO A 388 -12.79 5.42 -10.61
N ALA A 389 -13.59 4.39 -10.28
CA ALA A 389 -15.06 4.53 -10.21
C ALA A 389 -15.47 5.54 -9.15
N VAL A 390 -14.91 5.44 -7.94
CA VAL A 390 -15.19 6.37 -6.84
C VAL A 390 -14.78 7.80 -7.19
N ARG A 391 -13.59 7.99 -7.78
CA ARG A 391 -13.15 9.30 -8.25
C ARG A 391 -14.10 9.91 -9.28
N ALA A 392 -14.48 9.13 -10.30
CA ALA A 392 -15.42 9.57 -11.34
C ALA A 392 -16.80 9.96 -10.76
N ILE A 393 -17.26 9.24 -9.72
CA ILE A 393 -18.50 9.59 -9.01
C ILE A 393 -18.37 10.93 -8.31
N VAL A 394 -17.27 11.16 -7.58
CA VAL A 394 -17.00 12.45 -6.90
C VAL A 394 -17.04 13.60 -7.90
N GLU A 395 -16.37 13.45 -9.04
CA GLU A 395 -16.31 14.47 -10.10
C GLU A 395 -17.68 14.72 -10.72
N LYS A 396 -18.48 13.68 -10.97
CA LYS A 396 -19.85 13.81 -11.52
C LYS A 396 -20.82 14.47 -10.54
N VAL A 397 -20.77 14.10 -9.25
CA VAL A 397 -21.71 14.60 -8.23
C VAL A 397 -21.45 16.07 -7.92
N ILE A 398 -20.20 16.48 -7.79
CA ILE A 398 -19.83 17.84 -7.37
C ILE A 398 -19.56 18.74 -8.58
N ALA A 399 -19.11 18.15 -9.69
CA ALA A 399 -18.94 18.81 -10.98
C ALA A 399 -18.16 20.15 -10.86
N SER A 400 -18.69 21.22 -11.45
CA SER A 400 -18.07 22.55 -11.43
C SER A 400 -17.86 23.14 -10.03
N GLY A 401 -18.53 22.60 -9.00
CA GLY A 401 -18.31 22.97 -7.61
C GLY A 401 -16.87 22.79 -7.14
N LEU A 402 -16.10 21.95 -7.82
CA LEU A 402 -14.67 21.75 -7.58
C LEU A 402 -13.76 22.74 -8.32
N ILE A 403 -14.27 23.44 -9.35
CA ILE A 403 -13.46 24.29 -10.23
C ILE A 403 -13.47 25.75 -9.79
N TYR A 404 -14.66 26.33 -9.47
CA TYR A 404 -14.78 27.74 -9.12
C TYR A 404 -14.53 27.97 -7.62
N LEU A 405 -13.32 27.70 -7.16
CA LEU A 405 -12.91 27.93 -5.78
C LEU A 405 -12.03 29.19 -5.67
N PRO A 406 -12.13 29.93 -4.56
CA PRO A 406 -11.23 31.06 -4.31
C PRO A 406 -9.78 30.60 -4.39
N SER A 407 -8.93 31.46 -4.93
CA SER A 407 -7.53 31.11 -5.21
C SER A 407 -6.75 30.75 -3.94
N ASN A 408 -6.98 31.48 -2.84
CA ASN A 408 -6.22 31.33 -1.60
C ASN A 408 -7.07 31.73 -0.40
N VAL A 409 -6.76 31.20 0.76
CA VAL A 409 -7.35 31.57 2.06
C VAL A 409 -7.28 33.09 2.36
N ARG A 410 -6.36 33.82 1.71
CA ARG A 410 -6.21 35.28 1.83
C ARG A 410 -7.42 36.03 1.27
N ASP A 411 -8.19 35.44 0.37
CA ASP A 411 -9.41 36.03 -0.20
C ASP A 411 -10.44 36.35 0.91
N PHE A 412 -10.47 35.57 2.00
CA PHE A 412 -11.31 35.83 3.17
C PHE A 412 -10.84 37.02 4.03
N LYS A 413 -9.61 37.49 3.84
CA LYS A 413 -9.03 38.63 4.57
C LYS A 413 -9.16 39.93 3.80
N ASN A 414 -9.58 39.86 2.54
CA ASN A 414 -9.83 41.02 1.70
C ASN A 414 -11.32 41.36 1.75
N PRO A 415 -11.74 42.48 2.40
CA PRO A 415 -13.16 42.83 2.53
C PRO A 415 -13.85 43.10 1.22
N ASP A 416 -13.10 43.48 0.17
CA ASP A 416 -13.66 43.71 -1.17
C ASP A 416 -14.05 42.41 -1.87
N ILE A 417 -13.42 41.28 -1.51
CA ILE A 417 -13.69 39.96 -2.05
C ILE A 417 -14.61 39.17 -1.11
N ASP A 418 -14.33 39.17 0.19
CA ASP A 418 -15.04 38.36 1.19
C ASP A 418 -16.55 38.56 1.20
N LYS A 419 -17.02 39.82 1.04
CA LYS A 419 -18.46 40.15 0.91
C LYS A 419 -19.15 39.44 -0.25
N TYR A 420 -18.42 39.22 -1.37
CA TYR A 420 -18.96 38.51 -2.53
C TYR A 420 -18.93 37.00 -2.31
N LEU A 421 -17.87 36.46 -1.70
CA LEU A 421 -17.80 35.05 -1.33
C LEU A 421 -18.93 34.69 -0.38
N ALA A 422 -19.15 35.49 0.66
CA ALA A 422 -20.25 35.30 1.60
C ALA A 422 -21.64 35.31 0.94
N LYS A 423 -21.82 36.13 -0.10
CA LYS A 423 -23.09 36.24 -0.82
C LYS A 423 -23.29 35.15 -1.87
N TYR A 424 -22.28 34.94 -2.74
CA TYR A 424 -22.44 34.15 -3.96
C TYR A 424 -21.91 32.71 -3.84
N VAL A 425 -21.10 32.39 -2.83
CA VAL A 425 -20.55 31.05 -2.58
C VAL A 425 -21.04 30.47 -1.25
N ARG A 426 -22.13 31.00 -0.70
CA ARG A 426 -22.76 30.43 0.51
C ARG A 426 -23.20 28.99 0.29
N GLY A 427 -23.16 28.21 1.38
CA GLY A 427 -23.61 26.83 1.35
C GLY A 427 -25.12 26.70 1.45
N SER A 428 -25.62 25.51 1.17
CA SER A 428 -26.98 25.05 1.44
C SER A 428 -27.07 24.47 2.87
N ASN A 429 -28.28 24.14 3.30
CA ASN A 429 -28.53 23.47 4.59
C ASN A 429 -27.93 24.20 5.82
N GLY A 430 -27.90 25.54 5.79
CA GLY A 430 -27.32 26.35 6.87
C GLY A 430 -25.80 26.35 6.95
N ILE A 431 -25.11 25.73 5.99
CA ILE A 431 -23.64 25.70 5.94
C ILE A 431 -23.14 27.06 5.45
N ASP A 432 -22.25 27.68 6.24
CA ASP A 432 -21.65 28.96 5.85
C ASP A 432 -20.67 28.81 4.66
N TYR A 433 -20.37 29.91 4.00
CA TYR A 433 -19.54 29.91 2.79
C TYR A 433 -18.10 29.43 3.06
N LYS A 434 -17.51 29.75 4.20
CA LYS A 434 -16.14 29.31 4.53
C LYS A 434 -16.10 27.80 4.72
N GLN A 435 -17.07 27.24 5.41
CA GLN A 435 -17.18 25.80 5.61
C GLN A 435 -17.45 25.07 4.30
N ARG A 436 -18.30 25.61 3.41
CA ARG A 436 -18.50 25.07 2.05
C ARG A 436 -17.18 25.06 1.28
N ILE A 437 -16.51 26.21 1.19
CA ILE A 437 -15.24 26.35 0.46
C ILE A 437 -14.17 25.40 1.02
N LYS A 438 -14.05 25.31 2.35
CA LYS A 438 -13.14 24.39 3.02
C LYS A 438 -13.39 22.92 2.61
N THR A 439 -14.66 22.52 2.56
CA THR A 439 -15.05 21.17 2.15
C THR A 439 -14.67 20.90 0.69
N MET A 440 -14.93 21.85 -0.22
CA MET A 440 -14.58 21.72 -1.63
C MET A 440 -13.07 21.72 -1.85
N LYS A 441 -12.31 22.55 -1.15
CA LYS A 441 -10.84 22.57 -1.19
C LYS A 441 -10.25 21.23 -0.76
N LEU A 442 -10.76 20.65 0.33
CA LEU A 442 -10.33 19.33 0.79
C LEU A 442 -10.67 18.24 -0.22
N LEU A 443 -11.87 18.30 -0.85
CA LEU A 443 -12.26 17.32 -1.85
C LEU A 443 -11.45 17.48 -3.15
N TRP A 444 -11.19 18.71 -3.58
CA TRP A 444 -10.30 18.98 -4.71
C TRP A 444 -8.88 18.47 -4.46
N ASP A 445 -8.33 18.70 -3.28
CA ASP A 445 -7.02 18.21 -2.90
C ASP A 445 -6.95 16.68 -2.90
N ALA A 446 -8.06 16.01 -2.54
CA ALA A 446 -8.16 14.55 -2.55
C ALA A 446 -8.19 13.94 -3.96
N VAL A 447 -8.83 14.59 -4.95
CA VAL A 447 -9.10 13.94 -6.25
C VAL A 447 -8.62 14.75 -7.47
N GLY A 448 -8.49 16.07 -7.39
CA GLY A 448 -8.26 16.94 -8.54
C GLY A 448 -6.83 17.47 -8.68
N THR A 449 -6.01 17.38 -7.63
CA THR A 449 -4.62 17.84 -7.66
C THR A 449 -3.67 16.78 -8.20
N GLU A 450 -2.40 17.13 -8.43
CA GLU A 450 -1.34 16.15 -8.75
C GLU A 450 -1.20 15.08 -7.66
N PHE A 451 -1.37 15.47 -6.39
CA PHE A 451 -1.43 14.53 -5.26
C PHE A 451 -2.59 13.54 -5.41
N GLY A 452 -3.80 14.03 -5.71
CA GLY A 452 -4.97 13.19 -5.95
C GLY A 452 -4.78 12.24 -7.14
N ALA A 453 -4.24 12.73 -8.25
CA ALA A 453 -3.95 11.93 -9.44
C ALA A 453 -2.87 10.86 -9.17
N ARG A 454 -1.81 11.20 -8.41
CA ARG A 454 -0.81 10.21 -7.98
C ARG A 454 -1.43 9.14 -7.12
N HIS A 455 -2.37 9.48 -6.24
CA HIS A 455 -3.06 8.50 -5.42
C HIS A 455 -3.98 7.58 -6.23
N GLU A 456 -4.61 8.04 -7.30
CA GLU A 456 -5.33 7.17 -8.23
C GLU A 456 -4.39 6.17 -8.89
N LEU A 457 -3.27 6.64 -9.46
CA LEU A 457 -2.25 5.76 -10.05
C LEU A 457 -1.70 4.76 -9.03
N TYR A 458 -1.50 5.18 -7.79
CA TYR A 458 -1.04 4.31 -6.71
C TYR A 458 -2.05 3.19 -6.43
N GLU A 459 -3.33 3.53 -6.17
CA GLU A 459 -4.35 2.52 -5.84
C GLU A 459 -4.55 1.52 -6.99
N MET A 460 -4.47 1.96 -8.24
CA MET A 460 -4.62 1.08 -9.40
C MET A 460 -3.44 0.13 -9.63
N ASN A 461 -2.22 0.51 -9.27
CA ASN A 461 -1.02 -0.14 -9.81
C ASN A 461 -0.03 -0.68 -8.76
N TYR A 462 -0.13 -0.28 -7.47
CA TYR A 462 0.93 -0.59 -6.50
C TYR A 462 1.10 -2.10 -6.23
N SER A 463 0.10 -2.89 -6.50
CA SER A 463 0.02 -4.32 -6.17
C SER A 463 0.36 -5.24 -7.35
N GLY A 464 0.81 -4.67 -8.47
CA GLY A 464 1.20 -5.40 -9.69
C GLY A 464 0.51 -4.87 -10.94
N SER A 465 0.90 -5.37 -12.12
CA SER A 465 0.23 -5.04 -13.37
C SER A 465 -1.21 -5.56 -13.39
N HIS A 466 -2.08 -4.89 -14.17
CA HIS A 466 -3.49 -5.29 -14.32
C HIS A 466 -3.65 -6.73 -14.82
N GLU A 467 -2.74 -7.21 -15.67
CA GLU A 467 -2.71 -8.60 -16.11
C GLU A 467 -2.40 -9.56 -14.95
N LEU A 468 -1.33 -9.29 -14.19
CA LEU A 468 -0.91 -10.14 -13.07
C LEU A 468 -1.99 -10.23 -11.99
N VAL A 469 -2.68 -9.13 -11.67
CA VAL A 469 -3.72 -9.15 -10.64
C VAL A 469 -4.97 -9.91 -11.11
N ARG A 470 -5.22 -10.02 -12.42
CA ARG A 470 -6.35 -10.76 -12.99
C ARG A 470 -6.07 -12.24 -13.21
N ILE A 471 -4.84 -12.60 -13.58
CA ILE A 471 -4.48 -14.02 -13.77
C ILE A 471 -4.24 -14.74 -12.43
N PHE A 472 -3.86 -14.01 -11.39
CA PHE A 472 -3.51 -14.59 -10.10
C PHE A 472 -4.64 -15.39 -9.43
N PRO A 473 -5.93 -14.95 -9.44
CA PRO A 473 -7.05 -15.75 -8.93
C PRO A 473 -7.18 -17.11 -9.61
N LEU A 474 -6.92 -17.19 -10.92
CA LEU A 474 -6.93 -18.47 -11.66
C LEU A 474 -5.82 -19.39 -11.15
N HIS A 475 -4.58 -18.88 -11.05
CA HIS A 475 -3.46 -19.69 -10.54
C HIS A 475 -3.68 -20.13 -9.08
N LEU A 476 -4.29 -19.28 -8.25
CA LEU A 476 -4.66 -19.62 -6.89
C LEU A 476 -5.70 -20.74 -6.84
N ALA A 477 -6.74 -20.67 -7.69
CA ALA A 477 -7.77 -21.69 -7.79
C ALA A 477 -7.22 -23.03 -8.31
N GLN A 478 -6.29 -22.99 -9.27
CA GLN A 478 -5.55 -24.17 -9.76
C GLN A 478 -4.74 -24.81 -8.63
N GLY A 479 -3.93 -24.02 -7.94
CA GLY A 479 -3.04 -24.52 -6.89
C GLY A 479 -3.76 -25.04 -5.64
N SER A 480 -4.95 -24.51 -5.32
CA SER A 480 -5.77 -24.96 -4.19
C SER A 480 -6.72 -26.13 -4.52
N GLY A 481 -6.86 -26.51 -5.80
CA GLY A 481 -7.84 -27.50 -6.23
C GLY A 481 -9.25 -26.94 -6.47
N ALA A 482 -9.53 -25.69 -6.09
CA ALA A 482 -10.85 -25.09 -6.23
C ALA A 482 -11.32 -25.01 -7.69
N LEU A 483 -10.42 -24.86 -8.66
CA LEU A 483 -10.79 -24.88 -10.08
C LEU A 483 -11.32 -26.26 -10.50
N LYS A 484 -10.73 -27.35 -9.98
CA LYS A 484 -11.22 -28.71 -10.23
C LYS A 484 -12.64 -28.86 -9.72
N ASP A 485 -12.94 -28.43 -8.50
CA ASP A 485 -14.28 -28.49 -7.93
C ASP A 485 -15.29 -27.70 -8.78
N MET A 486 -14.89 -26.52 -9.31
CA MET A 486 -15.74 -25.72 -10.21
C MET A 486 -16.02 -26.44 -11.53
N VAL A 487 -15.03 -27.12 -12.11
CA VAL A 487 -15.19 -27.92 -13.33
C VAL A 487 -16.08 -29.12 -13.07
N GLU A 488 -15.86 -29.86 -11.98
CA GLU A 488 -16.67 -31.00 -11.61
C GLU A 488 -18.15 -30.62 -11.41
N LEU A 489 -18.46 -29.44 -10.86
CA LEU A 489 -19.84 -28.95 -10.74
C LEU A 489 -20.48 -28.71 -12.12
N ALA A 490 -19.72 -28.19 -13.08
CA ALA A 490 -20.20 -28.02 -14.45
C ALA A 490 -20.40 -29.37 -15.15
N ASP A 491 -19.47 -30.32 -14.97
CA ASP A 491 -19.54 -31.66 -15.52
C ASP A 491 -20.75 -32.44 -14.97
N GLN A 492 -21.07 -32.26 -13.68
CA GLN A 492 -22.28 -32.84 -13.08
C GLN A 492 -23.53 -32.36 -13.81
N CYS A 493 -23.68 -31.06 -14.04
CA CYS A 493 -24.80 -30.52 -14.80
C CYS A 493 -24.84 -31.05 -16.23
N MET A 494 -23.69 -31.15 -16.91
CA MET A 494 -23.59 -31.67 -18.26
C MET A 494 -23.93 -33.19 -18.34
N ALA A 495 -23.79 -33.92 -17.24
CA ALA A 495 -24.11 -35.32 -17.16
C ALA A 495 -25.64 -35.63 -17.04
N ASP A 496 -26.43 -34.60 -16.73
CA ASP A 496 -27.88 -34.73 -16.56
C ASP A 496 -28.64 -34.85 -17.90
N TYR A 497 -27.99 -34.56 -19.03
CA TYR A 497 -28.57 -34.54 -20.37
C TYR A 497 -27.59 -34.97 -21.46
N ASP A 498 -28.11 -35.33 -22.62
CA ASP A 498 -27.40 -35.60 -23.86
C ASP A 498 -28.22 -35.14 -25.07
N GLU A 499 -27.82 -35.57 -26.28
CA GLU A 499 -28.51 -35.25 -27.54
C GLU A 499 -29.91 -35.85 -27.63
N ASP A 500 -30.20 -36.87 -26.83
CA ASP A 500 -31.51 -37.53 -26.80
C ASP A 500 -32.44 -36.95 -25.70
N GLY A 501 -31.96 -36.00 -24.88
CA GLY A 501 -32.73 -35.31 -23.85
C GLY A 501 -32.23 -35.52 -22.42
N TRP A 502 -33.12 -35.48 -21.45
CA TRP A 502 -32.80 -35.65 -20.04
C TRP A 502 -32.48 -37.12 -19.69
N ARG A 503 -31.37 -37.33 -18.99
CA ARG A 503 -31.04 -38.63 -18.42
C ARG A 503 -31.85 -38.97 -17.15
N CYS A 504 -32.47 -37.96 -16.54
CA CYS A 504 -33.35 -38.11 -15.38
C CYS A 504 -34.80 -38.06 -15.86
N SER A 505 -35.60 -39.14 -15.55
CA SER A 505 -36.99 -39.26 -15.96
C SER A 505 -37.96 -38.34 -15.23
N ASP A 506 -37.50 -37.62 -14.19
CA ASP A 506 -38.33 -36.72 -13.41
C ASP A 506 -38.52 -35.33 -14.10
N TYR A 507 -37.73 -35.05 -15.13
CA TYR A 507 -37.90 -33.84 -15.93
C TYR A 507 -38.81 -34.04 -17.12
N GLN A 508 -39.51 -32.97 -17.51
CA GLN A 508 -40.33 -33.00 -18.74
C GLN A 508 -39.45 -33.13 -19.97
N ASP A 509 -39.88 -33.92 -20.94
CA ASP A 509 -39.20 -34.00 -22.23
C ASP A 509 -39.31 -32.64 -22.96
N GLY A 510 -38.22 -32.18 -23.52
CA GLY A 510 -38.17 -30.95 -24.30
C GLY A 510 -39.14 -30.91 -25.47
N SER A 511 -39.57 -32.08 -26.00
CA SER A 511 -40.61 -32.22 -27.02
C SER A 511 -41.98 -31.76 -26.55
N ASP A 512 -42.27 -31.82 -25.26
CA ASP A 512 -43.58 -31.44 -24.69
C ASP A 512 -43.81 -29.92 -24.70
N ILE A 513 -42.76 -29.16 -24.64
CA ILE A 513 -42.78 -27.68 -24.56
C ILE A 513 -42.14 -26.96 -25.75
N SER A 514 -41.43 -27.67 -26.62
CA SER A 514 -40.77 -27.08 -27.78
C SER A 514 -41.76 -26.67 -28.86
N VAL A 515 -41.87 -25.39 -29.13
CA VAL A 515 -42.61 -24.85 -30.26
C VAL A 515 -42.02 -25.30 -31.59
N LEU A 516 -40.70 -25.55 -31.65
CA LEU A 516 -39.99 -26.01 -32.85
C LEU A 516 -40.33 -27.49 -33.18
N GLY A 517 -40.54 -28.35 -32.19
CA GLY A 517 -41.00 -29.73 -32.39
C GLY A 517 -42.40 -29.82 -32.95
N ARG A 518 -43.26 -28.79 -32.78
CA ARG A 518 -44.60 -28.70 -33.36
C ARG A 518 -44.61 -28.16 -34.79
N LEU A 519 -43.48 -27.68 -35.30
CA LEU A 519 -43.33 -27.12 -36.66
C LEU A 519 -42.72 -28.14 -37.63
N SER A 520 -42.44 -29.34 -37.21
CA SER A 520 -42.04 -30.43 -38.10
C SER A 520 -43.28 -30.97 -38.82
N PRO A 521 -43.23 -31.12 -40.18
CA PRO A 521 -44.39 -31.44 -40.99
C PRO A 521 -44.93 -32.86 -40.74
#